data_6a97d3f6e4f21faf5f1f7ff233a7a88d
#
_entry.id   6a97d3f6e4f21faf5f1f7ff233a7a88d
#
_cell.length_a   1.000
_cell.length_b   1.000
_cell.length_c   1.000
_cell.angle_alpha   90.00
_cell.angle_beta   90.00
_cell.angle_gamma   90.00
#
_symmetry.space_group_name_H-M   'P 1'
#
loop_
_entity.id
_entity.type
_entity.pdbx_description
1 polymer ?
#
loop_
_entity_poly.entity_id
_entity_poly.type
_entity_poly.pdbx_seq_one_letter_code
_entity_poly.pdbx_strand_id
1 'polypeptide(L)'
;MGDYTGYELTIIPSQLISFDQFREAYPDAAVLSRETGHLRNYGNNPYAGYDDINNSPFLLREELPKKISPMEKVIGVRTEKQVKGYTYTITRKKRVIHDEVGGEPIVIFHVDGMASALDDRTIHRSRDDGSTGVFSPVLNDEHLEFEFSGGEIRDKKTGSIWSISGRATDGPLKDAQLVTKIYGDYFAFAWLVFYPETEMFER
;
A
#
# COMPACT_ATOMS: atom_id res chain seq x y z
N MET A 1 0.88 5.54 35.88
CA MET A 1 0.17 5.76 34.63
C MET A 1 0.42 7.20 34.21
N GLY A 2 0.71 7.50 32.96
CA GLY A 2 1.10 8.84 32.51
C GLY A 2 -0.08 9.71 32.08
N ASP A 3 0.19 10.98 31.78
CA ASP A 3 -0.80 11.99 31.42
C ASP A 3 -1.59 11.68 30.13
N TYR A 4 -1.10 10.74 29.32
CA TYR A 4 -1.71 10.32 28.04
C TYR A 4 -2.46 8.99 28.13
N THR A 5 -2.76 8.49 29.33
CA THR A 5 -3.54 7.24 29.50
C THR A 5 -4.93 7.39 28.89
N GLY A 6 -5.28 6.53 27.92
CA GLY A 6 -6.56 6.53 27.22
C GLY A 6 -6.62 7.41 25.96
N TYR A 7 -5.52 8.07 25.60
CA TYR A 7 -5.44 8.75 24.31
C TYR A 7 -5.13 7.75 23.18
N GLU A 8 -5.87 7.84 22.10
CA GLU A 8 -5.56 7.16 20.85
C GLU A 8 -4.89 8.13 19.88
N LEU A 9 -3.78 7.70 19.28
CA LEU A 9 -3.11 8.48 18.25
C LEU A 9 -3.88 8.41 16.93
N THR A 10 -3.99 9.55 16.25
CA THR A 10 -4.53 9.59 14.89
C THR A 10 -3.58 8.88 13.94
N ILE A 11 -4.10 7.91 13.19
CA ILE A 11 -3.34 7.21 12.15
C ILE A 11 -3.24 8.14 10.93
N ILE A 12 -2.00 8.44 10.55
CA ILE A 12 -1.71 9.13 9.30
C ILE A 12 -1.35 8.07 8.27
N PRO A 13 -2.10 7.94 7.16
CA PRO A 13 -1.79 6.96 6.14
C PRO A 13 -0.41 7.25 5.55
N SER A 14 0.37 6.21 5.35
CA SER A 14 1.68 6.27 4.70
C SER A 14 1.73 5.29 3.56
N GLN A 15 2.51 5.61 2.54
CA GLN A 15 2.64 4.81 1.33
C GLN A 15 4.09 4.39 1.14
N LEU A 16 4.31 3.13 0.79
CA LEU A 16 5.62 2.63 0.40
C LEU A 16 5.69 2.59 -1.13
N ILE A 17 6.52 3.45 -1.71
CA ILE A 17 6.70 3.59 -3.15
C ILE A 17 8.17 3.67 -3.51
N SER A 18 8.53 3.44 -4.77
CA SER A 18 9.90 3.65 -5.22
C SER A 18 10.26 5.14 -5.28
N PHE A 19 11.56 5.43 -5.23
CA PHE A 19 12.02 6.81 -5.33
C PHE A 19 11.68 7.46 -6.68
N ASP A 20 11.70 6.69 -7.76
CA ASP A 20 11.33 7.19 -9.08
C ASP A 20 9.83 7.56 -9.15
N GLN A 21 8.95 6.71 -8.61
CA GLN A 21 7.52 7.00 -8.47
C GLN A 21 7.26 8.25 -7.61
N PHE A 22 8.02 8.41 -6.53
CA PHE A 22 7.93 9.60 -5.69
C PHE A 22 8.35 10.86 -6.45
N ARG A 23 9.47 10.83 -7.16
CA ARG A 23 9.96 11.97 -7.95
C ARG A 23 9.03 12.35 -9.10
N GLU A 24 8.43 11.35 -9.73
CA GLU A 24 7.45 11.61 -10.80
C GLU A 24 6.22 12.35 -10.27
N ALA A 25 5.70 11.93 -9.13
CA ALA A 25 4.51 12.55 -8.54
C ALA A 25 4.82 13.91 -7.86
N TYR A 26 6.03 14.06 -7.30
CA TYR A 26 6.43 15.23 -6.51
C TYR A 26 7.85 15.68 -6.86
N PRO A 27 8.06 16.26 -8.06
CA PRO A 27 9.41 16.59 -8.56
C PRO A 27 10.18 17.60 -7.70
N ASP A 28 9.47 18.47 -7.02
CA ASP A 28 10.05 19.52 -6.16
C ASP A 28 10.09 19.16 -4.67
N ALA A 29 9.67 17.93 -4.31
CA ALA A 29 9.64 17.52 -2.92
C ALA A 29 11.02 17.22 -2.37
N ALA A 30 11.25 17.61 -1.12
CA ALA A 30 12.47 17.29 -0.40
C ALA A 30 12.42 15.85 0.14
N VAL A 31 13.60 15.22 0.18
CA VAL A 31 13.80 13.92 0.82
C VAL A 31 14.82 14.03 1.95
N LEU A 32 14.72 13.12 2.94
CA LEU A 32 15.70 13.09 4.02
C LEU A 32 17.10 12.77 3.46
N SER A 33 18.09 13.54 3.89
CA SER A 33 19.49 13.31 3.55
C SER A 33 19.99 11.98 4.16
N ARG A 34 20.92 11.34 3.45
CA ARG A 34 21.69 10.23 4.02
C ARG A 34 22.77 10.69 5.02
N GLU A 35 23.10 11.96 5.00
CA GLU A 35 24.07 12.57 5.92
C GLU A 35 23.38 12.95 7.23
N THR A 36 23.18 11.97 8.10
CA THR A 36 22.47 12.14 9.37
C THR A 36 23.40 12.30 10.57
N GLY A 37 24.72 12.35 10.35
CA GLY A 37 25.73 12.32 11.42
C GLY A 37 25.97 10.93 12.01
N HIS A 38 25.29 9.90 11.51
CA HIS A 38 25.45 8.51 11.91
C HIS A 38 25.88 7.64 10.74
N LEU A 39 26.82 6.72 10.99
CA LEU A 39 27.20 5.72 9.98
C LEU A 39 26.06 4.71 9.82
N ARG A 40 25.46 4.68 8.63
CA ARG A 40 24.40 3.75 8.24
C ARG A 40 24.70 3.15 6.87
N ASN A 41 24.51 1.85 6.75
CA ASN A 41 24.67 1.15 5.49
C ASN A 41 23.34 1.16 4.70
N TYR A 42 23.03 2.35 4.16
CA TYR A 42 21.78 2.53 3.40
C TYR A 42 21.77 1.63 2.15
N GLY A 43 20.59 1.06 1.84
CA GLY A 43 20.39 0.18 0.70
C GLY A 43 20.71 -1.30 0.98
N ASN A 44 21.17 -1.62 2.20
CA ASN A 44 21.36 -3.00 2.63
C ASN A 44 20.29 -3.43 3.63
N ASN A 45 19.74 -4.63 3.39
CA ASN A 45 18.75 -5.27 4.20
C ASN A 45 19.42 -6.28 5.16
N PRO A 46 19.30 -6.12 6.49
CA PRO A 46 19.82 -7.11 7.45
C PRO A 46 18.98 -8.39 7.54
N TYR A 47 17.76 -8.39 6.98
CA TYR A 47 16.76 -9.47 7.05
C TYR A 47 16.52 -10.09 5.68
N ALA A 48 17.58 -10.30 4.88
CA ALA A 48 17.46 -10.86 3.53
C ALA A 48 16.69 -12.18 3.52
N GLY A 49 15.72 -12.30 2.59
CA GLY A 49 14.84 -13.46 2.47
C GLY A 49 13.73 -13.54 3.52
N TYR A 50 13.55 -12.49 4.35
CA TYR A 50 12.51 -12.52 5.39
C TYR A 50 11.09 -12.65 4.81
N ASP A 51 10.85 -12.04 3.68
CA ASP A 51 9.55 -12.03 3.00
C ASP A 51 9.34 -13.14 1.98
N ASP A 52 10.11 -14.25 2.07
CA ASP A 52 9.80 -15.45 1.31
C ASP A 52 8.44 -15.99 1.74
N ILE A 53 7.55 -16.20 0.77
CA ILE A 53 6.18 -16.68 0.97
C ILE A 53 6.12 -18.04 1.67
N ASN A 54 7.20 -18.83 1.61
CA ASN A 54 7.33 -20.14 2.23
C ASN A 54 7.86 -20.08 3.67
N ASN A 55 8.30 -18.91 4.13
CA ASN A 55 8.75 -18.74 5.49
C ASN A 55 7.59 -18.81 6.49
N SER A 56 7.93 -19.15 7.72
CA SER A 56 7.00 -19.07 8.86
C SER A 56 7.48 -18.00 9.83
N PRO A 57 6.60 -17.10 10.28
CA PRO A 57 6.95 -16.11 11.29
C PRO A 57 7.34 -16.80 12.59
N PHE A 58 8.55 -16.56 13.09
CA PHE A 58 9.10 -17.35 14.21
C PHE A 58 8.40 -17.11 15.56
N LEU A 59 7.66 -16.03 15.71
CA LEU A 59 6.89 -15.69 16.92
C LEU A 59 5.39 -15.98 16.78
N LEU A 60 4.91 -16.43 15.63
CA LEU A 60 3.50 -16.73 15.44
C LEU A 60 3.14 -18.01 16.21
N ARG A 61 2.24 -17.90 17.19
CA ARG A 61 1.73 -18.99 18.00
C ARG A 61 0.29 -19.39 17.66
N GLU A 62 -0.40 -18.55 16.90
CA GLU A 62 -1.82 -18.69 16.56
C GLU A 62 -1.98 -19.34 15.20
N GLU A 63 -3.03 -20.16 15.05
CA GLU A 63 -3.40 -20.67 13.74
C GLU A 63 -4.09 -19.58 12.93
N LEU A 64 -3.53 -19.27 11.78
CA LEU A 64 -4.15 -18.36 10.81
C LEU A 64 -5.19 -19.10 9.96
N PRO A 65 -6.15 -18.39 9.35
CA PRO A 65 -7.04 -18.97 8.36
C PRO A 65 -6.24 -19.69 7.28
N LYS A 66 -6.52 -20.99 7.06
CA LYS A 66 -5.72 -21.90 6.22
C LYS A 66 -5.58 -21.51 4.75
N LYS A 67 -6.31 -20.50 4.29
CA LYS A 67 -6.34 -20.06 2.88
C LYS A 67 -5.25 -19.06 2.49
N ILE A 68 -4.52 -18.50 3.45
CA ILE A 68 -3.54 -17.43 3.21
C ILE A 68 -2.21 -17.83 3.83
N SER A 69 -1.12 -17.70 3.06
CA SER A 69 0.22 -17.85 3.64
C SER A 69 0.46 -16.77 4.69
N PRO A 70 1.04 -17.10 5.86
CA PRO A 70 1.39 -16.12 6.86
C PRO A 70 2.25 -14.96 6.33
N MET A 71 3.11 -15.25 5.35
CA MET A 71 4.02 -14.28 4.74
C MET A 71 3.45 -13.60 3.48
N GLU A 72 2.21 -13.90 3.07
CA GLU A 72 1.54 -13.15 2.01
C GLU A 72 1.42 -11.69 2.43
N LYS A 73 1.72 -10.76 1.52
CA LYS A 73 1.50 -9.34 1.74
C LYS A 73 0.03 -8.99 1.54
N VAL A 74 -0.49 -8.18 2.44
CA VAL A 74 -1.90 -7.78 2.49
C VAL A 74 -1.99 -6.28 2.65
N ILE A 75 -2.78 -5.64 1.80
CA ILE A 75 -3.27 -4.28 2.03
C ILE A 75 -4.41 -4.40 3.03
N GLY A 76 -4.21 -3.91 4.25
CA GLY A 76 -5.24 -3.85 5.28
C GLY A 76 -5.93 -2.49 5.25
N VAL A 77 -7.23 -2.47 4.99
CA VAL A 77 -8.06 -1.25 5.02
C VAL A 77 -8.96 -1.29 6.25
N ARG A 78 -8.97 -0.19 7.00
CA ARG A 78 -9.78 -0.07 8.20
C ARG A 78 -10.67 1.15 8.14
N THR A 79 -11.95 0.95 8.42
CA THR A 79 -12.93 1.99 8.71
C THR A 79 -13.45 1.80 10.15
N GLU A 80 -14.29 2.69 10.63
CA GLU A 80 -14.95 2.51 11.95
C GLU A 80 -15.88 1.29 12.00
N LYS A 81 -16.37 0.83 10.83
CA LYS A 81 -17.40 -0.21 10.73
C LYS A 81 -16.89 -1.56 10.24
N GLN A 82 -15.78 -1.59 9.52
CA GLN A 82 -15.30 -2.81 8.86
C GLN A 82 -13.80 -2.78 8.66
N VAL A 83 -13.20 -3.98 8.74
CA VAL A 83 -11.82 -4.25 8.33
C VAL A 83 -11.81 -5.20 7.14
N LYS A 84 -11.04 -4.86 6.12
CA LYS A 84 -10.95 -5.66 4.89
C LYS A 84 -9.51 -5.80 4.42
N GLY A 85 -9.16 -6.99 3.91
CA GLY A 85 -7.81 -7.31 3.47
C GLY A 85 -7.77 -7.67 1.98
N TYR A 86 -6.73 -7.21 1.29
CA TYR A 86 -6.50 -7.47 -0.14
C TYR A 86 -5.09 -8.02 -0.31
N THR A 87 -4.96 -9.26 -0.80
CA THR A 87 -3.64 -9.84 -1.01
C THR A 87 -2.90 -9.15 -2.16
N TYR A 88 -1.59 -9.06 -2.06
CA TYR A 88 -0.76 -8.55 -3.15
C TYR A 88 -0.91 -9.38 -4.41
N THR A 89 -1.10 -10.68 -4.28
CA THR A 89 -1.38 -11.59 -5.40
C THR A 89 -2.61 -11.12 -6.20
N ILE A 90 -3.70 -10.74 -5.52
CA ILE A 90 -4.93 -10.26 -6.18
C ILE A 90 -4.73 -8.85 -6.75
N THR A 91 -4.20 -7.93 -5.95
CA THR A 91 -4.06 -6.53 -6.36
C THR A 91 -3.09 -6.37 -7.53
N ARG A 92 -1.98 -7.13 -7.55
CA ARG A 92 -1.05 -7.19 -8.68
C ARG A 92 -1.72 -7.68 -9.96
N LYS A 93 -2.58 -8.68 -9.87
CA LYS A 93 -3.30 -9.22 -11.03
C LYS A 93 -4.34 -8.24 -11.58
N LYS A 94 -5.05 -7.54 -10.69
CA LYS A 94 -6.14 -6.64 -11.08
C LYS A 94 -5.69 -5.22 -11.39
N ARG A 95 -4.59 -4.76 -10.80
CA ARG A 95 -4.03 -3.42 -10.94
C ARG A 95 -4.88 -2.30 -10.35
N VAL A 96 -6.17 -2.31 -10.60
CA VAL A 96 -7.17 -1.39 -10.06
C VAL A 96 -8.32 -2.21 -9.50
N ILE A 97 -8.71 -1.94 -8.26
CA ILE A 97 -9.86 -2.55 -7.60
C ILE A 97 -10.75 -1.43 -7.07
N HIS A 98 -12.01 -1.41 -7.50
CA HIS A 98 -13.07 -0.64 -6.86
C HIS A 98 -13.81 -1.52 -5.87
N ASP A 99 -14.00 -1.01 -4.66
CA ASP A 99 -14.72 -1.73 -3.60
C ASP A 99 -15.37 -0.74 -2.62
N GLU A 100 -16.07 -1.28 -1.65
CA GLU A 100 -16.65 -0.55 -0.53
C GLU A 100 -16.23 -1.22 0.78
N VAL A 101 -15.80 -0.43 1.77
CA VAL A 101 -15.44 -0.91 3.11
C VAL A 101 -16.20 -0.08 4.13
N GLY A 102 -17.08 -0.75 4.89
CA GLY A 102 -17.91 -0.10 5.91
C GLY A 102 -18.86 0.99 5.39
N GLY A 103 -19.25 0.92 4.13
CA GLY A 103 -20.08 1.93 3.47
C GLY A 103 -19.28 3.07 2.84
N GLU A 104 -17.96 3.00 2.86
CA GLU A 104 -17.08 3.98 2.24
C GLU A 104 -16.54 3.44 0.92
N PRO A 105 -16.75 4.13 -0.22
CA PRO A 105 -16.16 3.73 -1.49
C PRO A 105 -14.64 3.93 -1.45
N ILE A 106 -13.93 2.93 -1.99
CA ILE A 106 -12.48 2.95 -2.12
C ILE A 106 -12.05 2.54 -3.53
N VAL A 107 -10.87 3.00 -3.93
CA VAL A 107 -10.14 2.46 -5.06
C VAL A 107 -8.73 2.09 -4.61
N ILE A 108 -8.27 0.91 -5.03
CA ILE A 108 -6.93 0.41 -4.76
C ILE A 108 -6.15 0.41 -6.08
N PHE A 109 -4.96 0.98 -6.04
CA PHE A 109 -3.99 0.94 -7.13
C PHE A 109 -2.83 0.00 -6.78
N HIS A 110 -2.34 -0.73 -7.77
CA HIS A 110 -1.12 -1.52 -7.67
C HIS A 110 -0.31 -1.38 -8.97
N VAL A 111 0.90 -0.86 -8.86
CA VAL A 111 1.83 -0.72 -10.00
C VAL A 111 3.17 -1.35 -9.67
N ASP A 112 3.85 -1.89 -10.69
CA ASP A 112 5.19 -2.43 -10.54
C ASP A 112 6.22 -1.29 -10.38
N GLY A 113 7.46 -1.63 -10.05
CA GLY A 113 8.59 -0.70 -10.00
C GLY A 113 9.11 -0.40 -8.59
N MET A 114 8.69 -1.15 -7.58
CA MET A 114 9.24 -1.04 -6.22
C MET A 114 9.89 -2.36 -5.80
N ALA A 115 11.21 -2.33 -5.62
CA ALA A 115 11.95 -3.47 -5.11
C ALA A 115 11.58 -3.78 -3.65
N SER A 116 11.41 -5.07 -3.32
CA SER A 116 11.19 -5.48 -1.93
C SER A 116 12.34 -5.04 -1.03
N ALA A 117 12.00 -4.49 0.14
CA ALA A 117 13.00 -4.13 1.15
C ALA A 117 13.53 -5.33 1.94
N LEU A 118 12.96 -6.55 1.76
CA LEU A 118 13.21 -7.71 2.62
C LEU A 118 13.67 -8.97 1.87
N ASP A 119 13.71 -8.94 0.53
CA ASP A 119 14.06 -10.08 -0.31
C ASP A 119 15.59 -10.29 -0.36
N ASP A 120 16.34 -9.44 -1.05
CA ASP A 120 17.79 -9.55 -1.17
C ASP A 120 18.52 -8.69 -0.10
N ARG A 121 19.76 -9.06 0.21
CA ARG A 121 20.62 -8.24 1.06
C ARG A 121 20.85 -6.85 0.48
N THR A 122 20.94 -6.75 -0.81
CA THR A 122 21.11 -5.52 -1.57
C THR A 122 19.77 -5.13 -2.18
N ILE A 123 19.05 -4.20 -1.57
CA ILE A 123 17.64 -3.90 -1.87
C ILE A 123 17.35 -3.71 -3.37
N HIS A 124 18.25 -3.06 -4.12
CA HIS A 124 18.03 -2.84 -5.57
C HIS A 124 18.09 -4.12 -6.43
N ARG A 125 18.51 -5.26 -5.85
CA ARG A 125 18.50 -6.58 -6.51
C ARG A 125 17.28 -7.42 -6.16
N SER A 126 16.48 -6.92 -5.23
CA SER A 126 15.27 -7.62 -4.78
C SER A 126 14.24 -7.72 -5.91
N ARG A 127 13.36 -8.70 -5.77
CA ARG A 127 12.20 -8.81 -6.67
C ARG A 127 11.34 -7.56 -6.59
N ASP A 128 10.63 -7.31 -7.68
CA ASP A 128 9.63 -6.25 -7.70
C ASP A 128 8.38 -6.69 -6.93
N ASP A 129 8.07 -6.01 -5.86
CA ASP A 129 6.86 -6.22 -5.06
C ASP A 129 5.70 -5.35 -5.54
N GLY A 130 6.01 -4.29 -6.27
CA GLY A 130 5.06 -3.26 -6.63
C GLY A 130 4.73 -2.32 -5.48
N SER A 131 4.20 -1.16 -5.84
CA SER A 131 3.68 -0.15 -4.93
C SER A 131 2.16 -0.20 -4.89
N THR A 132 1.57 0.14 -3.75
CA THR A 132 0.13 0.14 -3.55
C THR A 132 -0.35 1.49 -3.04
N GLY A 133 -1.63 1.80 -3.30
CA GLY A 133 -2.29 2.98 -2.78
C GLY A 133 -3.79 2.75 -2.64
N VAL A 134 -4.40 3.28 -1.58
CA VAL A 134 -5.84 3.20 -1.34
C VAL A 134 -6.40 4.60 -1.18
N PHE A 135 -7.38 4.92 -2.00
CA PHE A 135 -7.93 6.27 -2.10
C PHE A 135 -9.45 6.26 -2.08
N SER A 136 -10.03 7.42 -1.75
CA SER A 136 -11.41 7.70 -2.12
C SER A 136 -11.49 7.91 -3.63
N PRO A 137 -12.40 7.22 -4.35
CA PRO A 137 -12.63 7.50 -5.76
C PRO A 137 -13.42 8.79 -6.00
N VAL A 138 -13.78 9.52 -4.95
CA VAL A 138 -14.56 10.76 -5.05
C VAL A 138 -13.63 11.96 -5.13
N LEU A 139 -13.79 12.73 -6.20
CA LEU A 139 -13.09 14.00 -6.44
C LEU A 139 -14.11 15.09 -6.72
N ASN A 140 -14.12 16.18 -5.91
CA ASN A 140 -15.06 17.31 -6.05
C ASN A 140 -16.53 16.84 -6.14
N ASP A 141 -16.94 15.97 -5.21
CA ASP A 141 -18.29 15.36 -5.13
C ASP A 141 -18.64 14.44 -6.30
N GLU A 142 -17.70 14.12 -7.16
CA GLU A 142 -17.89 13.24 -8.29
C GLU A 142 -17.17 11.91 -8.08
N HIS A 143 -17.88 10.79 -8.32
CA HIS A 143 -17.32 9.45 -8.26
C HIS A 143 -16.63 9.11 -9.59
N LEU A 144 -15.31 8.89 -9.54
CA LEU A 144 -14.49 8.48 -10.67
C LEU A 144 -14.38 6.95 -10.74
N GLU A 145 -14.43 6.41 -11.93
CA GLU A 145 -14.07 5.02 -12.22
C GLU A 145 -12.68 4.97 -12.84
N PHE A 146 -11.85 4.08 -12.35
CA PHE A 146 -10.46 3.91 -12.80
C PHE A 146 -10.28 2.55 -13.47
N GLU A 147 -9.33 2.51 -14.39
CA GLU A 147 -8.85 1.28 -15.01
C GLU A 147 -7.33 1.32 -15.18
N PHE A 148 -6.74 0.13 -15.37
CA PHE A 148 -5.34 0.00 -15.77
C PHE A 148 -5.28 -0.38 -17.23
N SER A 149 -4.79 0.53 -18.06
CA SER A 149 -4.75 0.36 -19.50
C SER A 149 -3.46 0.95 -20.08
N GLY A 150 -2.82 0.22 -20.98
CA GLY A 150 -1.57 0.68 -21.60
C GLY A 150 -0.39 0.87 -20.65
N GLY A 151 -0.41 0.21 -19.49
CA GLY A 151 0.63 0.37 -18.46
C GLY A 151 0.37 1.50 -17.46
N GLU A 152 -0.75 2.18 -17.54
CA GLU A 152 -1.08 3.37 -16.77
C GLU A 152 -2.45 3.24 -16.07
N ILE A 153 -2.60 3.92 -14.94
CA ILE A 153 -3.89 4.10 -14.28
C ILE A 153 -4.59 5.30 -14.92
N ARG A 154 -5.82 5.11 -15.39
CA ARG A 154 -6.63 6.16 -16.03
C ARG A 154 -8.01 6.23 -15.40
N ASP A 155 -8.57 7.42 -15.26
CA ASP A 155 -9.99 7.55 -15.04
C ASP A 155 -10.75 7.42 -16.37
N LYS A 156 -11.86 6.71 -16.34
CA LYS A 156 -12.66 6.41 -17.54
C LYS A 156 -13.40 7.64 -18.08
N LYS A 157 -13.64 8.64 -17.24
CA LYS A 157 -14.44 9.80 -17.62
C LYS A 157 -13.64 10.78 -18.45
N THR A 158 -12.45 11.14 -18.00
CA THR A 158 -11.62 12.17 -18.64
C THR A 158 -10.42 11.59 -19.38
N GLY A 159 -10.05 10.33 -19.07
CA GLY A 159 -8.84 9.69 -19.57
C GLY A 159 -7.55 10.23 -18.94
N SER A 160 -7.64 11.02 -17.88
CA SER A 160 -6.46 11.53 -17.18
C SER A 160 -5.64 10.38 -16.60
N ILE A 161 -4.31 10.56 -16.61
CA ILE A 161 -3.35 9.59 -16.09
C ILE A 161 -3.09 9.87 -14.61
N TRP A 162 -3.06 8.81 -13.80
CA TRP A 162 -2.90 8.90 -12.36
C TRP A 162 -1.66 8.12 -11.89
N SER A 163 -0.89 8.73 -11.02
CA SER A 163 0.23 8.07 -10.35
C SER A 163 -0.24 7.15 -9.23
N ILE A 164 0.67 6.30 -8.77
CA ILE A 164 0.43 5.45 -7.61
C ILE A 164 0.16 6.25 -6.32
N SER A 165 0.56 7.51 -6.25
CA SER A 165 0.28 8.40 -5.11
C SER A 165 -1.13 9.01 -5.14
N GLY A 166 -1.97 8.64 -6.12
CA GLY A 166 -3.30 9.21 -6.28
C GLY A 166 -3.31 10.64 -6.85
N ARG A 167 -2.22 11.08 -7.46
CA ARG A 167 -2.12 12.36 -8.15
C ARG A 167 -2.30 12.19 -9.65
N ALA A 168 -3.12 13.01 -10.26
CA ALA A 168 -3.23 13.06 -11.71
C ALA A 168 -1.98 13.74 -12.30
N THR A 169 -1.26 13.04 -13.17
CA THR A 169 0.00 13.51 -13.77
C THR A 169 -0.22 14.11 -15.15
N ASP A 170 -1.29 13.71 -15.84
CA ASP A 170 -1.61 14.22 -17.17
C ASP A 170 -3.12 14.19 -17.44
N GLY A 171 -3.56 14.91 -18.47
CA GLY A 171 -4.96 15.00 -18.90
C GLY A 171 -5.73 16.13 -18.26
N PRO A 172 -7.09 16.16 -18.44
CA PRO A 172 -7.94 17.24 -17.96
C PRO A 172 -7.94 17.45 -16.43
N LEU A 173 -7.65 16.39 -15.66
CA LEU A 173 -7.58 16.45 -14.19
C LEU A 173 -6.15 16.60 -13.66
N LYS A 174 -5.19 16.96 -14.51
CA LYS A 174 -3.79 17.13 -14.09
C LYS A 174 -3.70 17.97 -12.80
N ASP A 175 -2.81 17.54 -11.90
CA ASP A 175 -2.56 18.08 -10.57
C ASP A 175 -3.67 17.83 -9.52
N ALA A 176 -4.79 17.23 -9.89
CA ALA A 176 -5.78 16.78 -8.91
C ALA A 176 -5.20 15.67 -8.02
N GLN A 177 -5.66 15.61 -6.76
CA GLN A 177 -5.20 14.66 -5.77
C GLN A 177 -6.40 13.93 -5.14
N LEU A 178 -6.39 12.60 -5.19
CA LEU A 178 -7.34 11.77 -4.45
C LEU A 178 -7.02 11.79 -2.95
N VAL A 179 -8.06 11.69 -2.14
CA VAL A 179 -7.92 11.59 -0.68
C VAL A 179 -7.48 10.17 -0.32
N THR A 180 -6.34 10.03 0.34
CA THR A 180 -5.83 8.75 0.82
C THR A 180 -6.71 8.23 1.96
N LYS A 181 -7.07 6.95 1.91
CA LYS A 181 -7.78 6.24 2.99
C LYS A 181 -6.80 5.70 4.03
N ILE A 182 -7.31 5.34 5.21
CA ILE A 182 -6.50 4.68 6.25
C ILE A 182 -6.28 3.23 5.81
N TYR A 183 -5.04 2.91 5.47
CA TYR A 183 -4.59 1.58 5.10
C TYR A 183 -3.13 1.37 5.47
N GLY A 184 -2.65 0.16 5.32
CA GLY A 184 -1.23 -0.16 5.41
C GLY A 184 -0.92 -1.49 4.72
N ASP A 185 0.36 -1.69 4.43
CA ASP A 185 0.90 -2.90 3.84
C ASP A 185 1.49 -3.76 4.96
N TYR A 186 0.95 -4.97 5.12
CA TYR A 186 1.28 -5.88 6.21
C TYR A 186 1.59 -7.27 5.68
N PHE A 187 2.28 -8.08 6.47
CA PHE A 187 2.19 -9.53 6.31
C PHE A 187 0.86 -10.03 6.86
N ALA A 188 0.29 -11.05 6.24
CA ALA A 188 -1.00 -11.61 6.63
C ALA A 188 -1.02 -12.02 8.11
N PHE A 189 0.07 -12.63 8.61
CA PHE A 189 0.14 -13.00 10.02
C PHE A 189 0.03 -11.77 10.95
N ALA A 190 0.72 -10.69 10.63
CA ALA A 190 0.70 -9.49 11.46
C ALA A 190 -0.68 -8.81 11.43
N TRP A 191 -1.30 -8.73 10.26
CA TRP A 191 -2.64 -8.13 10.14
C TRP A 191 -3.73 -8.94 10.83
N LEU A 192 -3.80 -10.26 10.54
CA LEU A 192 -4.88 -11.13 11.01
C LEU A 192 -4.85 -11.42 12.52
N VAL A 193 -3.69 -11.32 13.17
CA VAL A 193 -3.60 -11.41 14.63
C VAL A 193 -4.26 -10.21 15.30
N PHE A 194 -4.10 -9.01 14.75
CA PHE A 194 -4.73 -7.80 15.32
C PHE A 194 -6.18 -7.61 14.85
N TYR A 195 -6.53 -8.14 13.69
CA TYR A 195 -7.86 -8.00 13.08
C TYR A 195 -8.37 -9.37 12.59
N PRO A 196 -8.68 -10.30 13.50
CA PRO A 196 -9.12 -11.67 13.13
C PRO A 196 -10.46 -11.69 12.40
N GLU A 197 -11.26 -10.62 12.55
CA GLU A 197 -12.54 -10.43 11.87
C GLU A 197 -12.40 -9.93 10.42
N THR A 198 -11.18 -9.77 9.92
CA THR A 198 -10.92 -9.24 8.58
C THR A 198 -11.64 -10.04 7.50
N GLU A 199 -12.47 -9.35 6.71
CA GLU A 199 -13.00 -9.89 5.48
C GLU A 199 -11.91 -9.85 4.39
N MET A 200 -11.59 -11.00 3.81
CA MET A 200 -10.63 -11.05 2.70
C MET A 200 -11.32 -10.91 1.37
N PHE A 201 -10.80 -10.03 0.52
CA PHE A 201 -11.28 -9.85 -0.85
C PHE A 201 -10.93 -11.07 -1.70
N GLU A 202 -11.94 -11.73 -2.28
CA GLU A 202 -11.80 -13.02 -2.98
C GLU A 202 -12.07 -12.96 -4.51
N ARG A 203 -12.34 -11.79 -5.09
CA ARG A 203 -12.81 -11.66 -6.50
C ARG A 203 -11.71 -11.26 -7.48
#